data_b2dcb573a7de2b243d354c9a1f3b0d23
#
_entry.id   b2dcb573a7de2b243d354c9a1f3b0d23
#
_cell.length_a   1.000
_cell.length_b   1.000
_cell.length_c   1.000
_cell.angle_alpha   90.00
_cell.angle_beta   90.00
_cell.angle_gamma   90.00
#
_symmetry.space_group_name_H-M   'P 1'
#
loop_
_entity.id
_entity.type
_entity.pdbx_description
1 polymer ?
#
loop_
_entity_poly.entity_id
_entity_poly.type
_entity_poly.pdbx_seq_one_letter_code
_entity_poly.pdbx_strand_id
1 'polypeptide(L)' 'MEITKATTMGEMLEYDMGIAYVLMQCGMHCVGCPSSIGESLEDACAVHGLEPDAVLAEIQDYLATRDAQ' A
#
# COMPACT_ATOMS: atom_id res chain seq x y z
N MET A 1 -12.53 5.67 1.46
CA MET A 1 -11.77 5.59 0.21
C MET A 1 -11.58 4.13 -0.18
N GLU A 2 -11.82 3.82 -1.42
CA GLU A 2 -11.60 2.47 -1.92
C GLU A 2 -10.19 2.37 -2.50
N ILE A 3 -9.39 1.46 -1.97
CA ILE A 3 -8.01 1.26 -2.40
C ILE A 3 -7.97 0.16 -3.44
N THR A 4 -7.35 0.46 -4.59
CA THR A 4 -7.19 -0.48 -5.70
C THR A 4 -5.73 -0.53 -6.10
N LYS A 5 -5.42 -1.36 -7.07
CA LYS A 5 -4.04 -1.44 -7.58
C LYS A 5 -3.61 -0.15 -8.28
N ALA A 6 -4.56 0.67 -8.71
CA ALA A 6 -4.28 1.95 -9.37
C ALA A 6 -4.12 3.10 -8.37
N THR A 7 -4.45 2.90 -7.10
CA THR A 7 -4.30 3.92 -6.08
C THR A 7 -2.82 4.23 -5.87
N THR A 8 -2.47 5.51 -5.80
CA THR A 8 -1.06 5.88 -5.62
C THR A 8 -0.63 5.65 -4.18
N MET A 9 0.68 5.47 -4.01
CA MET A 9 1.27 5.30 -2.69
C MET A 9 0.97 6.50 -1.80
N GLY A 10 1.09 7.71 -2.35
CA GLY A 10 0.80 8.92 -1.59
C GLY A 10 -0.63 9.00 -1.11
N GLU A 11 -1.57 8.62 -1.96
CA GLU A 11 -2.98 8.61 -1.59
C GLU A 11 -3.27 7.65 -0.44
N MET A 12 -2.65 6.47 -0.48
CA MET A 12 -2.84 5.48 0.58
C MET A 12 -2.27 5.97 1.92
N LEU A 13 -1.09 6.55 1.89
CA LEU A 13 -0.44 7.03 3.11
C LEU A 13 -1.17 8.24 3.69
N GLU A 14 -1.74 9.07 2.83
CA GLU A 14 -2.55 10.20 3.27
C GLU A 14 -3.85 9.73 3.94
N TYR A 15 -4.41 8.66 3.40
CA TYR A 15 -5.64 8.08 3.95
C TYR A 15 -5.39 7.45 5.31
N ASP A 16 -4.32 6.66 5.44
CA ASP A 16 -4.00 5.97 6.68
C ASP A 16 -2.50 5.63 6.70
N MET A 17 -1.77 6.29 7.58
CA MET A 17 -0.33 6.06 7.72
C MET A 17 0.02 4.62 8.11
N GLY A 18 -0.92 3.90 8.74
CA GLY A 18 -0.70 2.50 9.10
C GLY A 18 -0.52 1.60 7.89
N ILE A 19 -0.98 2.05 6.72
CA ILE A 19 -0.75 1.30 5.48
C ILE A 19 0.74 1.18 5.19
N ALA A 20 1.55 2.18 5.58
CA ALA A 20 2.99 2.11 5.41
C ALA A 20 3.56 0.89 6.13
N TYR A 21 3.06 0.61 7.33
CA TYR A 21 3.49 -0.55 8.11
C TYR A 21 3.15 -1.86 7.38
N VAL A 22 1.94 -1.93 6.83
CA VAL A 22 1.52 -3.10 6.07
C VAL A 22 2.42 -3.32 4.87
N LEU A 23 2.73 -2.25 4.14
CA LEU A 23 3.60 -2.34 2.97
C LEU A 23 5.00 -2.80 3.33
N MET A 24 5.53 -2.32 4.45
CA MET A 24 6.84 -2.75 4.93
C MET A 24 6.84 -4.23 5.30
N GLN A 25 5.75 -4.71 5.90
CA GLN A 25 5.60 -6.13 6.22
C GLN A 25 5.58 -7.00 4.97
N CYS A 26 5.10 -6.45 3.85
CA CYS A 26 5.08 -7.17 2.58
C CYS A 26 6.43 -7.17 1.87
N GLY A 27 7.41 -6.42 2.38
CA GLY A 27 8.73 -6.36 1.79
C GLY A 27 9.05 -5.08 1.06
N MET A 28 8.18 -4.08 1.15
CA MET A 28 8.37 -2.81 0.47
C MET A 28 9.03 -1.82 1.42
N HIS A 29 10.34 -1.60 1.24
CA HIS A 29 11.13 -0.84 2.21
C HIS A 29 11.26 0.65 1.93
N CYS A 30 10.85 1.10 0.74
CA CYS A 30 10.98 2.51 0.35
C CYS A 30 9.64 3.25 0.41
N VAL A 31 8.82 2.91 1.39
CA VAL A 31 7.51 3.55 1.57
C VAL A 31 7.71 4.99 2.01
N GLY A 32 6.98 5.90 1.37
CA GLY A 32 7.07 7.32 1.71
C GLY A 32 8.21 8.08 1.05
N CYS A 33 9.02 7.42 0.25
CA CYS A 33 10.06 8.08 -0.51
C CYS A 33 9.42 9.03 -1.55
N PRO A 34 9.91 10.27 -1.68
CA PRO A 34 9.33 11.20 -2.66
C PRO A 34 9.26 10.65 -4.07
N SER A 35 10.20 9.79 -4.45
CA SER A 35 10.21 9.22 -5.80
C SER A 35 9.14 8.15 -6.00
N SER A 36 8.62 7.56 -4.93
CA SER A 36 7.63 6.49 -5.03
C SER A 36 6.22 6.94 -4.68
N ILE A 37 6.05 8.12 -4.12
CA ILE A 37 4.72 8.62 -3.72
C ILE A 37 3.76 8.71 -4.89
N GLY A 38 4.25 9.06 -6.07
CA GLY A 38 3.42 9.17 -7.27
C GLY A 38 3.15 7.86 -7.99
N GLU A 39 3.77 6.76 -7.56
CA GLU A 39 3.56 5.47 -8.19
C GLU A 39 2.27 4.83 -7.69
N SER A 40 1.60 4.08 -8.58
CA SER A 40 0.46 3.27 -8.16
C SER A 40 0.96 2.08 -7.35
N LEU A 41 0.06 1.45 -6.59
CA LEU A 41 0.39 0.24 -5.85
C LEU A 41 0.93 -0.83 -6.79
N GLU A 42 0.31 -1.00 -7.95
CA GLU A 42 0.73 -1.96 -8.95
C GLU A 42 2.17 -1.72 -9.42
N ASP A 43 2.47 -0.46 -9.74
CA ASP A 43 3.82 -0.10 -10.20
C ASP A 43 4.86 -0.31 -9.10
N ALA A 44 4.54 0.09 -7.89
CA ALA A 44 5.46 -0.08 -6.76
C ALA A 44 5.73 -1.56 -6.50
N CYS A 45 4.70 -2.40 -6.58
CA CYS A 45 4.87 -3.84 -6.41
C CYS A 45 5.75 -4.44 -7.50
N ALA A 46 5.60 -3.96 -8.73
CA ALA A 46 6.43 -4.44 -9.84
C ALA A 46 7.91 -4.15 -9.61
N VAL A 47 8.21 -2.94 -9.10
CA VAL A 47 9.59 -2.56 -8.79
C VAL A 47 10.20 -3.47 -7.74
N HIS A 48 9.42 -3.86 -6.74
CA HIS A 48 9.90 -4.68 -5.63
C HIS A 48 9.73 -6.18 -5.84
N GLY A 49 9.20 -6.59 -6.99
CA GLY A 49 8.98 -8.00 -7.27
C GLY A 49 7.87 -8.63 -6.44
N LEU A 50 6.90 -7.83 -6.02
CA LEU A 50 5.79 -8.28 -5.21
C LEU A 50 4.53 -8.48 -6.06
N GLU A 51 3.63 -9.35 -5.58
CA GLU A 51 2.36 -9.59 -6.24
C GLU A 51 1.36 -8.52 -5.82
N PRO A 52 0.89 -7.65 -6.74
CA PRO A 52 0.00 -6.55 -6.35
C PRO A 52 -1.31 -7.02 -5.72
N ASP A 53 -1.86 -8.12 -6.20
CA ASP A 53 -3.12 -8.62 -5.65
C ASP A 53 -2.96 -9.09 -4.20
N ALA A 54 -1.83 -9.71 -3.89
CA ALA A 54 -1.54 -10.17 -2.53
C ALA A 54 -1.33 -8.98 -1.59
N VAL A 55 -0.60 -7.97 -2.05
CA VAL A 55 -0.35 -6.77 -1.23
C VAL A 55 -1.65 -6.02 -1.00
N LEU A 56 -2.47 -5.89 -2.04
CA LEU A 56 -3.77 -5.23 -1.92
C LEU A 56 -4.65 -5.96 -0.90
N ALA A 57 -4.66 -7.29 -0.93
CA ALA A 57 -5.44 -8.07 0.03
C ALA A 57 -4.99 -7.81 1.47
N GLU A 58 -3.68 -7.69 1.69
CA GLU A 58 -3.15 -7.37 3.02
C GLU A 58 -3.60 -5.99 3.49
N ILE A 59 -3.60 -5.01 2.59
CA ILE A 59 -4.05 -3.66 2.91
C ILE A 59 -5.53 -3.67 3.26
N GLN A 60 -6.33 -4.35 2.46
CA GLN A 60 -7.78 -4.43 2.70
C GLN A 60 -8.08 -5.13 4.02
N ASP A 61 -7.33 -6.18 4.33
CA ASP A 61 -7.48 -6.90 5.59
C ASP A 61 -7.15 -6.00 6.78
N TYR A 62 -6.07 -5.23 6.67
CA TYR A 62 -5.69 -4.26 7.70
C TYR A 62 -6.81 -3.24 7.93
N LEU A 63 -7.36 -2.69 6.86
CA LEU A 63 -8.41 -1.68 6.96
C LEU A 63 -9.69 -2.26 7.56
N ALA A 64 -10.03 -3.49 7.19
CA ALA A 64 -11.20 -4.16 7.74
C ALA A 64 -11.04 -4.41 9.24
N THR A 65 -9.84 -4.82 9.66
CA THR A 65 -9.55 -5.05 11.07
C THR A 65 -9.63 -3.73 11.86
N ARG A 66 -9.09 -2.64 11.28
CA ARG A 66 -9.15 -1.34 11.89
C ARG A 66 -10.59 -0.87 12.07
N ASP A 67 -11.40 -1.05 11.04
CA ASP A 67 -12.79 -0.60 11.04
C ASP A 67 -13.69 -1.43 11.96
N ALA A 68 -13.25 -2.63 12.30
CA ALA A 68 -14.01 -3.53 13.18
C ALA A 68 -13.85 -3.18 14.67
N GLN A 69 -12.97 -2.23 14.99
CA GLN A 69 -12.70 -1.86 16.39
C GLN A 69 -13.55 -0.67 16.87
#